data_55294a3b4d0a77abf52e2873d9cfbfe7
#
_entry.id   55294a3b4d0a77abf52e2873d9cfbfe7
#
_cell.length_a   1.000
_cell.length_b   1.000
_cell.length_c   1.000
_cell.angle_alpha   90.00
_cell.angle_beta   90.00
_cell.angle_gamma   90.00
#
_symmetry.space_group_name_H-M   'P 1'
#
loop_
_entity.id
_entity.type
_entity.pdbx_description
1 polymer ?
#
loop_
_entity_poly.entity_id
_entity_poly.type
_entity_poly.pdbx_seq_one_letter_code
_entity_poly.pdbx_strand_id
1 'polypeptide(L)' 'MSRYTRKTFIEVSSVLESFSDLIDQFTFEDLVFEFGEMFSADNPNFDFAKFQNACGVKEI' A
#
# COMPACT_ATOMS: atom_id res chain seq x y z
N MET A 1 -10.37 -15.97 -7.76
CA MET A 1 -11.14 -14.74 -7.62
C MET A 1 -10.52 -13.87 -6.51
N SER A 2 -10.29 -12.59 -6.79
CA SER A 2 -9.71 -11.68 -5.79
C SER A 2 -10.68 -11.42 -4.65
N ARG A 3 -10.16 -11.38 -3.43
CA ARG A 3 -10.94 -10.99 -2.25
C ARG A 3 -11.03 -9.49 -2.10
N TYR A 4 -10.14 -8.75 -2.77
CA TYR A 4 -10.04 -7.30 -2.65
C TYR A 4 -10.34 -6.64 -3.98
N THR A 5 -10.98 -5.47 -3.93
CA THR A 5 -11.31 -4.69 -5.11
C THR A 5 -10.39 -3.48 -5.20
N ARG A 6 -10.46 -2.77 -6.34
CA ARG A 6 -9.75 -1.50 -6.49
C ARG A 6 -10.11 -0.52 -5.37
N LYS A 7 -11.37 -0.50 -4.98
CA LYS A 7 -11.81 0.37 -3.89
C LYS A 7 -11.10 0.05 -2.58
N THR A 8 -10.90 -1.25 -2.30
CA THR A 8 -10.17 -1.69 -1.12
C THR A 8 -8.75 -1.11 -1.11
N PHE A 9 -8.05 -1.21 -2.24
CA PHE A 9 -6.68 -0.71 -2.35
C PHE A 9 -6.62 0.79 -2.12
N ILE A 10 -7.57 1.54 -2.69
CA ILE A 10 -7.65 2.98 -2.53
C ILE A 10 -7.91 3.35 -1.07
N GLU A 11 -8.84 2.67 -0.43
CA GLU A 11 -9.18 2.96 0.96
C GLU A 11 -8.02 2.65 1.90
N VAL A 12 -7.36 1.51 1.71
CA VAL A 12 -6.22 1.13 2.55
C VAL A 12 -5.06 2.10 2.34
N SER A 13 -4.76 2.47 1.09
CA SER A 13 -3.69 3.42 0.82
C SER A 13 -3.97 4.79 1.44
N SER A 14 -5.23 5.21 1.44
CA SER A 14 -5.63 6.48 2.06
C SER A 14 -5.42 6.45 3.57
N VAL A 15 -5.79 5.35 4.22
CA VAL A 15 -5.57 5.19 5.66
C VAL A 15 -4.08 5.21 5.98
N LEU A 16 -3.29 4.45 5.22
CA LEU A 16 -1.85 4.39 5.44
C LEU A 16 -1.19 5.77 5.21
N GLU A 17 -1.61 6.47 4.18
CA GLU A 17 -1.07 7.78 3.86
C GLU A 17 -1.29 8.76 5.02
N SER A 18 -2.41 8.64 5.72
CA SER A 18 -2.71 9.52 6.86
C SER A 18 -1.74 9.32 8.03
N PHE A 19 -1.01 8.21 8.04
CA PHE A 19 -0.01 7.93 9.08
C PHE A 19 1.42 8.13 8.59
N SER A 20 1.61 8.53 7.33
CA SER A 20 2.94 8.58 6.71
C SER A 20 3.91 9.52 7.44
N ASP A 21 3.40 10.57 8.07
CA ASP A 21 4.24 11.52 8.82
C ASP A 21 4.29 11.21 10.32
N LEU A 22 3.53 10.22 10.78
CA LEU A 22 3.43 9.89 12.20
C LEU A 22 4.28 8.69 12.58
N ILE A 23 4.75 7.94 11.60
CA ILE A 23 5.52 6.72 11.80
C ILE A 23 6.89 6.90 11.15
N ASP A 24 7.92 6.32 11.78
CA ASP A 24 9.25 6.29 11.21
C ASP A 24 9.20 5.81 9.75
N GLN A 25 9.94 6.49 8.89
CA GLN A 25 9.92 6.22 7.45
C GLN A 25 10.22 4.77 7.11
N PHE A 26 11.24 4.18 7.74
CA PHE A 26 11.59 2.79 7.46
C PHE A 26 10.49 1.82 7.88
N THR A 27 9.92 2.06 9.05
CA THR A 27 8.81 1.25 9.54
C THR A 27 7.59 1.40 8.65
N PHE A 28 7.32 2.63 8.21
CA PHE A 28 6.20 2.90 7.33
C PHE A 28 6.35 2.18 5.99
N GLU A 29 7.55 2.23 5.42
CA GLU A 29 7.82 1.54 4.15
C GLU A 29 7.65 0.03 4.29
N ASP A 30 8.11 -0.53 5.39
CA ASP A 30 7.92 -1.95 5.67
C ASP A 30 6.44 -2.31 5.77
N LEU A 31 5.67 -1.47 6.45
CA LEU A 31 4.23 -1.68 6.60
C LEU A 31 3.53 -1.65 5.23
N VAL A 32 3.85 -0.66 4.41
CA VAL A 32 3.29 -0.55 3.07
C VAL A 32 3.69 -1.77 2.22
N PHE A 33 4.93 -2.20 2.34
CA PHE A 33 5.43 -3.36 1.60
C PHE A 33 4.65 -4.63 1.98
N GLU A 34 4.40 -4.83 3.27
CA GLU A 34 3.66 -6.01 3.74
C GLU A 34 2.22 -6.03 3.21
N PHE A 35 1.56 -4.88 3.22
CA PHE A 35 0.23 -4.78 2.61
C PHE A 35 0.28 -5.05 1.11
N GLY A 36 1.28 -4.51 0.43
CA GLY A 36 1.45 -4.72 -1.01
C GLY A 36 1.66 -6.18 -1.35
N GLU A 37 2.47 -6.89 -0.54
CA GLU A 37 2.69 -8.32 -0.71
C GLU A 37 1.39 -9.10 -0.56
N MET A 38 0.61 -8.75 0.44
CA MET A 38 -0.67 -9.40 0.68
C MET A 38 -1.62 -9.24 -0.50
N PHE A 39 -1.71 -8.01 -1.02
CA PHE A 39 -2.58 -7.73 -2.16
C PHE A 39 -2.07 -8.37 -3.45
N SER A 40 -0.75 -8.39 -3.65
CA SER A 40 -0.16 -9.03 -4.82
C SER A 40 -0.41 -10.52 -4.84
N ALA A 41 -0.35 -11.16 -3.67
CA ALA A 41 -0.62 -12.59 -3.56
C ALA A 41 -2.08 -12.92 -3.90
N ASP A 42 -3.00 -11.99 -3.59
CA ASP A 42 -4.42 -12.18 -3.87
C ASP A 42 -4.77 -11.87 -5.32
N ASN A 43 -4.09 -10.88 -5.90
CA ASN A 43 -4.43 -10.41 -7.24
C ASN A 43 -3.15 -10.16 -8.06
N PRO A 44 -2.85 -11.01 -9.07
CA PRO A 44 -1.64 -10.85 -9.87
C PRO A 44 -1.60 -9.56 -10.70
N ASN A 45 -2.74 -8.92 -10.88
CA ASN A 45 -2.81 -7.65 -11.61
C ASN A 45 -2.66 -6.43 -10.71
N PHE A 46 -2.41 -6.64 -9.43
CA PHE A 46 -2.21 -5.55 -8.48
C PHE A 46 -0.97 -4.74 -8.84
N ASP A 47 -1.12 -3.42 -8.91
CA ASP A 47 -0.02 -2.51 -9.21
C ASP A 47 0.64 -2.03 -7.91
N PHE A 48 1.70 -2.70 -7.53
CA PHE A 48 2.43 -2.43 -6.28
C PHE A 48 2.99 -1.00 -6.25
N ALA A 49 3.60 -0.57 -7.36
CA ALA A 49 4.21 0.76 -7.42
C ALA A 49 3.15 1.86 -7.24
N LYS A 50 2.01 1.69 -7.87
CA LYS A 50 0.92 2.64 -7.76
C LYS A 50 0.38 2.70 -6.33
N PHE A 51 0.29 1.55 -5.68
CA PHE A 51 -0.13 1.47 -4.29
C PHE A 51 0.85 2.20 -3.37
N GLN A 52 2.15 1.98 -3.56
CA GLN A 52 3.18 2.67 -2.78
C GLN A 52 3.07 4.18 -2.92
N ASN A 53 2.89 4.66 -4.14
CA ASN A 53 2.73 6.10 -4.39
C ASN A 53 1.50 6.65 -3.69
N ALA A 54 0.41 5.92 -3.73
CA ALA A 54 -0.84 6.34 -3.08
C ALA A 54 -0.70 6.40 -1.56
N CYS A 55 0.15 5.54 -0.99
CA CYS A 55 0.43 5.54 0.45
C CYS A 55 1.36 6.67 0.88
N GLY A 56 1.99 7.34 -0.07
CA GLY A 56 2.90 8.44 0.24
C GLY A 56 4.35 8.00 0.40
N VAL A 57 4.70 6.80 -0.02
CA VAL A 57 6.10 6.37 -0.03
C VAL A 57 6.83 7.16 -1.10
N LYS A 58 7.90 7.82 -0.69
CA LYS A 58 8.67 8.65 -1.60
C LYS A 58 9.78 7.84 -2.24
N GLU A 59 9.88 7.94 -3.54
CA GLU A 59 11.01 7.38 -4.27
C GLU A 59 12.12 8.43 -4.35
N ILE A 60 13.33 7.95 -4.26
CA ILE A 60 14.51 8.81 -4.38
C ILE A 60 14.91 8.87 -5.84
#